data_d7e36a844be61f2ac8a1b095353d80a6
#
_entry.id   d7e36a844be61f2ac8a1b095353d80a6
#
_cell.length_a   1.000
_cell.length_b   1.000
_cell.length_c   1.000
_cell.angle_alpha   90.00
_cell.angle_beta   90.00
_cell.angle_gamma   90.00
#
_symmetry.space_group_name_H-M   'P 1'
#
loop_
_entity.id
_entity.type
_entity.pdbx_description
1 polymer ?
#
loop_
_entity_poly.entity_id
_entity_poly.type
_entity_poly.pdbx_seq_one_letter_code
_entity_poly.pdbx_strand_id
1 'polypeptide(L)'
;ELDAAQSSFERAVALDNLWQPAHDGIVRVRRTRIEMEFDTRMTEGFDAISSGDYLGARAAFRVAERLIPESKESTDGLLQVDQGLRLQEIMTLEREAYILESDEHWDAVVKTYEEILKVDSTLSFAMEGLMRGRDMAALHARLDELIADPDRLSVPLVMQKATMLIVDITTRPNAGERLKLQRDELSRLLRRAATALRVPLLSDNVTNVSIYKIGRLGNFMRKEIDLRPGTYVAVGSRSGFRDVRLEFRVAPEIEMEPVVIQCEEQI
;
A
#
# COMPACT_ATOMS: atom_id res chain seq x y z
N GLU A 1 54.83 27.55 -8.07
CA GLU A 1 55.74 28.16 -7.06
C GLU A 1 56.13 27.16 -5.97
N LEU A 2 55.22 26.41 -5.40
CA LEU A 2 55.51 25.42 -4.33
C LEU A 2 56.44 24.30 -4.78
N ASP A 3 56.33 23.82 -6.04
CA ASP A 3 57.22 22.78 -6.57
C ASP A 3 58.67 23.29 -6.71
N ALA A 4 58.84 24.56 -7.13
CA ALA A 4 60.16 25.18 -7.21
C ALA A 4 60.78 25.38 -5.81
N ALA A 5 59.96 25.79 -4.83
CA ALA A 5 60.39 25.92 -3.44
C ALA A 5 60.80 24.56 -2.85
N GLN A 6 59.98 23.51 -3.06
CA GLN A 6 60.29 22.15 -2.62
C GLN A 6 61.63 21.66 -3.20
N SER A 7 61.80 21.78 -4.54
CA SER A 7 63.04 21.37 -5.21
C SER A 7 64.26 22.13 -4.74
N SER A 8 64.10 23.43 -4.36
CA SER A 8 65.18 24.20 -3.78
C SER A 8 65.61 23.76 -2.39
N PHE A 9 64.64 23.45 -1.53
CA PHE A 9 64.90 22.90 -0.21
C PHE A 9 65.47 21.45 -0.27
N GLU A 10 64.97 20.61 -1.17
CA GLU A 10 65.50 19.26 -1.39
C GLU A 10 66.96 19.28 -1.86
N ARG A 11 67.33 20.23 -2.74
CA ARG A 11 68.72 20.44 -3.14
C ARG A 11 69.60 20.92 -1.96
N ALA A 12 69.06 21.79 -1.11
CA ALA A 12 69.78 22.27 0.08
C ALA A 12 70.03 21.10 1.08
N VAL A 13 69.00 20.21 1.32
CA VAL A 13 69.18 19.00 2.11
C VAL A 13 70.19 18.03 1.51
N ALA A 14 70.26 17.92 0.17
CA ALA A 14 71.29 17.11 -0.50
C ALA A 14 72.67 17.59 -0.35
N LEU A 15 72.89 18.92 -0.17
CA LEU A 15 74.21 19.53 0.09
C LEU A 15 74.63 19.44 1.57
N ASP A 16 73.68 19.63 2.47
CA ASP A 16 73.86 19.52 3.90
C ASP A 16 72.65 18.91 4.56
N ASN A 17 72.72 17.61 4.86
CA ASN A 17 71.60 16.84 5.38
C ASN A 17 71.28 17.16 6.84
N LEU A 18 72.13 17.89 7.55
CA LEU A 18 71.95 18.33 8.93
C LEU A 18 71.36 19.75 9.01
N TRP A 19 71.23 20.46 7.86
CA TRP A 19 70.73 21.82 7.87
C TRP A 19 69.20 21.86 8.14
N GLN A 20 68.86 22.03 9.43
CA GLN A 20 67.48 22.04 9.92
C GLN A 20 66.51 23.01 9.18
N PRO A 21 66.95 24.27 8.79
CA PRO A 21 66.05 25.17 8.07
C PRO A 21 65.58 24.65 6.72
N ALA A 22 66.36 23.80 6.03
CA ALA A 22 65.90 23.18 4.77
C ALA A 22 64.87 22.09 5.01
N HIS A 23 65.03 21.25 6.06
CA HIS A 23 64.01 20.28 6.47
C HIS A 23 62.70 20.97 6.87
N ASP A 24 62.79 22.03 7.69
CA ASP A 24 61.61 22.82 8.08
C ASP A 24 60.93 23.48 6.86
N GLY A 25 61.72 23.86 5.86
CA GLY A 25 61.22 24.37 4.58
C GLY A 25 60.38 23.35 3.81
N ILE A 26 60.85 22.10 3.71
CA ILE A 26 60.12 21.00 3.09
C ILE A 26 58.81 20.74 3.84
N VAL A 27 58.87 20.70 5.16
CA VAL A 27 57.67 20.50 6.00
C VAL A 27 56.63 21.61 5.76
N ARG A 28 57.07 22.89 5.74
CA ARG A 28 56.19 24.02 5.44
C ARG A 28 55.55 23.91 4.06
N VAL A 29 56.30 23.60 3.01
CA VAL A 29 55.78 23.45 1.65
C VAL A 29 54.76 22.34 1.59
N ARG A 30 55.01 21.18 2.20
CA ARG A 30 54.06 20.08 2.25
C ARG A 30 52.77 20.46 2.98
N ARG A 31 52.88 21.15 4.11
CA ARG A 31 51.76 21.64 4.88
C ARG A 31 50.91 22.61 4.05
N THR A 32 51.52 23.62 3.43
CA THR A 32 50.81 24.59 2.56
C THR A 32 50.11 23.90 1.39
N ARG A 33 50.73 22.86 0.80
CA ARG A 33 50.09 22.08 -0.28
C ARG A 33 48.83 21.33 0.23
N ILE A 34 48.89 20.70 1.39
CA ILE A 34 47.77 20.03 2.01
C ILE A 34 46.64 21.04 2.31
N GLU A 35 46.97 22.20 2.87
CA GLU A 35 46.03 23.28 3.17
C GLU A 35 45.33 23.78 1.88
N MET A 36 46.08 24.03 0.81
CA MET A 36 45.51 24.46 -0.48
C MET A 36 44.62 23.39 -1.13
N GLU A 37 45.01 22.12 -1.06
CA GLU A 37 44.20 21.05 -1.59
C GLU A 37 42.94 20.88 -0.75
N PHE A 38 43.02 20.99 0.58
CA PHE A 38 41.87 20.97 1.49
C PHE A 38 40.87 22.08 1.12
N ASP A 39 41.33 23.33 0.98
CA ASP A 39 40.48 24.47 0.59
C ASP A 39 39.77 24.23 -0.75
N THR A 40 40.50 23.64 -1.70
CA THR A 40 39.97 23.31 -3.03
C THR A 40 38.82 22.28 -2.88
N ARG A 41 39.03 21.19 -2.10
CA ARG A 41 38.03 20.16 -1.88
C ARG A 41 36.81 20.68 -1.10
N MET A 42 37.06 21.59 -0.14
CA MET A 42 35.96 22.25 0.58
C MET A 42 35.10 23.08 -0.36
N THR A 43 35.72 23.86 -1.24
CA THR A 43 35.01 24.67 -2.26
C THR A 43 34.21 23.80 -3.20
N GLU A 44 34.81 22.73 -3.76
CA GLU A 44 34.12 21.76 -4.61
C GLU A 44 32.90 21.13 -3.89
N GLY A 45 33.05 20.80 -2.61
CA GLY A 45 31.97 20.25 -1.79
C GLY A 45 30.79 21.20 -1.63
N PHE A 46 31.04 22.49 -1.32
CA PHE A 46 29.99 23.49 -1.18
C PHE A 46 29.33 23.86 -2.52
N ASP A 47 30.08 23.92 -3.61
CA ASP A 47 29.55 24.13 -4.96
C ASP A 47 28.64 22.96 -5.36
N ALA A 48 29.02 21.73 -5.04
CA ALA A 48 28.21 20.55 -5.29
C ALA A 48 26.90 20.54 -4.44
N ILE A 49 26.95 20.96 -3.17
CA ILE A 49 25.74 21.18 -2.37
C ILE A 49 24.80 22.19 -3.04
N SER A 50 25.37 23.31 -3.49
CA SER A 50 24.60 24.40 -4.11
C SER A 50 23.91 23.97 -5.40
N SER A 51 24.49 23.03 -6.13
CA SER A 51 23.91 22.43 -7.34
C SER A 51 23.00 21.23 -7.06
N GLY A 52 22.89 20.78 -5.80
CA GLY A 52 22.10 19.60 -5.42
C GLY A 52 22.81 18.26 -5.65
N ASP A 53 24.08 18.27 -6.04
CA ASP A 53 24.90 17.05 -6.17
C ASP A 53 25.49 16.65 -4.80
N TYR A 54 24.62 16.13 -3.95
CA TYR A 54 25.02 15.68 -2.61
C TYR A 54 26.01 14.50 -2.63
N LEU A 55 26.03 13.67 -3.67
CA LEU A 55 27.00 12.57 -3.77
C LEU A 55 28.38 13.09 -4.14
N GLY A 56 28.48 14.04 -5.07
CA GLY A 56 29.72 14.76 -5.40
C GLY A 56 30.24 15.53 -4.19
N ALA A 57 29.38 16.25 -3.48
CA ALA A 57 29.71 16.95 -2.25
C ALA A 57 30.31 16.04 -1.18
N ARG A 58 29.67 14.87 -0.95
CA ARG A 58 30.16 13.84 -0.01
C ARG A 58 31.56 13.34 -0.39
N ALA A 59 31.81 13.13 -1.68
CA ALA A 59 33.12 12.69 -2.16
C ALA A 59 34.20 13.76 -1.91
N ALA A 60 33.92 15.02 -2.19
CA ALA A 60 34.82 16.14 -1.98
C ALA A 60 35.16 16.32 -0.48
N PHE A 61 34.16 16.39 0.41
CA PHE A 61 34.38 16.55 1.84
C PHE A 61 35.10 15.36 2.48
N ARG A 62 34.89 14.13 1.99
CA ARG A 62 35.67 12.97 2.47
C ARG A 62 37.12 13.01 2.05
N VAL A 63 37.46 13.65 0.91
CA VAL A 63 38.84 13.90 0.55
C VAL A 63 39.43 14.95 1.48
N ALA A 64 38.71 16.04 1.73
CA ALA A 64 39.12 17.10 2.67
C ALA A 64 39.38 16.53 4.09
N GLU A 65 38.48 15.70 4.61
CA GLU A 65 38.62 15.02 5.90
C GLU A 65 39.89 14.15 6.00
N ARG A 66 40.27 13.47 4.90
CA ARG A 66 41.54 12.70 4.85
C ARG A 66 42.77 13.56 4.82
N LEU A 67 42.70 14.75 4.21
CA LEU A 67 43.80 15.72 4.15
C LEU A 67 44.09 16.38 5.50
N ILE A 68 43.01 16.80 6.19
CA ILE A 68 43.05 17.38 7.53
C ILE A 68 42.04 16.61 8.41
N PRO A 69 42.50 15.51 9.06
CA PRO A 69 41.65 14.75 9.96
C PRO A 69 41.15 15.65 11.10
N GLU A 70 39.92 15.39 11.54
CA GLU A 70 39.20 16.11 12.61
C GLU A 70 38.92 17.61 12.26
N SER A 71 39.03 18.02 10.98
CA SER A 71 38.55 19.33 10.57
C SER A 71 37.05 19.46 10.85
N LYS A 72 36.69 20.50 11.59
CA LYS A 72 35.29 20.80 11.88
C LYS A 72 34.53 21.17 10.60
N GLU A 73 35.17 21.88 9.70
CA GLU A 73 34.59 22.35 8.44
C GLU A 73 34.20 21.17 7.56
N SER A 74 35.06 20.16 7.41
CA SER A 74 34.72 18.95 6.61
C SER A 74 33.62 18.10 7.29
N THR A 75 33.65 18.01 8.62
CA THR A 75 32.61 17.34 9.39
C THR A 75 31.23 18.02 9.26
N ASP A 76 31.22 19.35 9.38
CA ASP A 76 29.99 20.16 9.20
C ASP A 76 29.48 20.05 7.75
N GLY A 77 30.39 20.04 6.75
CA GLY A 77 30.04 19.80 5.35
C GLY A 77 29.39 18.42 5.13
N LEU A 78 29.94 17.37 5.71
CA LEU A 78 29.35 16.02 5.63
C LEU A 78 27.99 15.95 6.30
N LEU A 79 27.78 16.64 7.43
CA LEU A 79 26.49 16.73 8.09
C LEU A 79 25.44 17.41 7.19
N GLN A 80 25.81 18.50 6.52
CA GLN A 80 24.92 19.18 5.57
C GLN A 80 24.54 18.26 4.39
N VAL A 81 25.49 17.49 3.87
CA VAL A 81 25.22 16.48 2.83
C VAL A 81 24.22 15.44 3.31
N ASP A 82 24.39 14.90 4.52
CA ASP A 82 23.49 13.89 5.06
C ASP A 82 22.08 14.44 5.27
N GLN A 83 21.94 15.69 5.68
CA GLN A 83 20.64 16.38 5.78
C GLN A 83 20.03 16.58 4.38
N GLY A 84 20.82 17.00 3.40
CA GLY A 84 20.36 17.20 2.03
C GLY A 84 19.87 15.90 1.38
N LEU A 85 20.59 14.80 1.56
CA LEU A 85 20.19 13.48 1.04
C LEU A 85 18.91 12.97 1.68
N ARG A 86 18.74 13.14 3.00
CA ARG A 86 17.48 12.80 3.68
C ARG A 86 16.29 13.59 3.11
N LEU A 87 16.47 14.88 2.93
CA LEU A 87 15.43 15.73 2.34
C LEU A 87 15.10 15.29 0.91
N GLN A 88 16.08 15.00 0.09
CA GLN A 88 15.90 14.52 -1.28
C GLN A 88 15.14 13.17 -1.31
N GLU A 89 15.46 12.27 -0.41
CA GLU A 89 14.76 10.98 -0.26
C GLU A 89 13.28 11.20 0.12
N ILE A 90 13.00 12.03 1.13
CA ILE A 90 11.63 12.38 1.54
C ILE A 90 10.85 12.98 0.38
N MET A 91 11.41 13.96 -0.35
CA MET A 91 10.74 14.58 -1.50
C MET A 91 10.46 13.58 -2.63
N THR A 92 11.34 12.62 -2.83
CA THR A 92 11.16 11.58 -3.85
C THR A 92 10.01 10.64 -3.46
N LEU A 93 10.00 10.17 -2.22
CA LEU A 93 8.94 9.31 -1.69
C LEU A 93 7.58 10.05 -1.61
N GLU A 94 7.58 11.34 -1.26
CA GLU A 94 6.36 12.16 -1.25
C GLU A 94 5.74 12.25 -2.65
N ARG A 95 6.55 12.48 -3.67
CA ARG A 95 6.09 12.49 -5.07
C ARG A 95 5.54 11.14 -5.50
N GLU A 96 6.21 10.05 -5.11
CA GLU A 96 5.74 8.70 -5.38
C GLU A 96 4.41 8.43 -4.68
N ALA A 97 4.27 8.79 -3.41
CA ALA A 97 3.02 8.67 -2.66
C ALA A 97 1.86 9.41 -3.35
N TYR A 98 2.12 10.63 -3.84
CA TYR A 98 1.12 11.41 -4.56
C TYR A 98 0.63 10.72 -5.85
N ILE A 99 1.54 10.13 -6.61
CA ILE A 99 1.20 9.37 -7.84
C ILE A 99 0.36 8.15 -7.46
N LEU A 100 0.78 7.38 -6.45
CA LEU A 100 0.08 6.19 -5.98
C LEU A 100 -1.31 6.51 -5.40
N GLU A 101 -1.48 7.64 -4.71
CA GLU A 101 -2.78 8.13 -4.25
C GLU A 101 -3.69 8.47 -5.44
N SER A 102 -3.16 9.15 -6.46
CA SER A 102 -3.91 9.49 -7.68
C SER A 102 -4.38 8.25 -8.44
N ASP A 103 -3.57 7.20 -8.44
CA ASP A 103 -3.85 5.93 -9.10
C ASP A 103 -4.64 4.94 -8.20
N GLU A 104 -5.01 5.36 -7.00
CA GLU A 104 -5.73 4.56 -5.99
C GLU A 104 -5.03 3.23 -5.62
N HIS A 105 -3.68 3.21 -5.65
CA HIS A 105 -2.87 2.08 -5.22
C HIS A 105 -2.58 2.11 -3.70
N TRP A 106 -3.64 2.06 -2.89
CA TRP A 106 -3.60 2.37 -1.47
C TRP A 106 -2.67 1.51 -0.62
N ASP A 107 -2.48 0.23 -0.96
CA ASP A 107 -1.51 -0.64 -0.27
C ASP A 107 -0.06 -0.18 -0.50
N ALA A 108 0.24 0.35 -1.69
CA ALA A 108 1.54 0.93 -1.99
C ALA A 108 1.71 2.29 -1.30
N VAL A 109 0.65 3.13 -1.28
CA VAL A 109 0.61 4.41 -0.53
C VAL A 109 1.00 4.21 0.93
N VAL A 110 0.39 3.21 1.60
CA VAL A 110 0.72 2.88 3.00
C VAL A 110 2.19 2.58 3.17
N LYS A 111 2.77 1.75 2.30
CA LYS A 111 4.20 1.38 2.36
C LYS A 111 5.11 2.59 2.14
N THR A 112 4.80 3.43 1.16
CA THR A 112 5.61 4.63 0.86
C THR A 112 5.60 5.61 2.04
N TYR A 113 4.45 5.86 2.67
CA TYR A 113 4.42 6.70 3.88
C TYR A 113 5.12 6.06 5.08
N GLU A 114 5.08 4.74 5.22
CA GLU A 114 5.87 4.02 6.24
C GLU A 114 7.38 4.17 5.99
N GLU A 115 7.82 4.22 4.73
CA GLU A 115 9.22 4.49 4.37
C GLU A 115 9.61 5.92 4.70
N ILE A 116 8.79 6.91 4.38
CA ILE A 116 9.02 8.31 4.77
C ILE A 116 9.19 8.41 6.30
N LEU A 117 8.32 7.76 7.08
CA LEU A 117 8.38 7.80 8.54
C LEU A 117 9.58 7.03 9.13
N LYS A 118 10.23 6.13 8.38
CA LYS A 118 11.52 5.55 8.77
C LYS A 118 12.66 6.54 8.61
N VAL A 119 12.59 7.42 7.60
CA VAL A 119 13.58 8.49 7.40
C VAL A 119 13.43 9.57 8.47
N ASP A 120 12.19 10.01 8.71
CA ASP A 120 11.85 10.98 9.76
C ASP A 120 10.44 10.71 10.32
N SER A 121 10.40 10.19 11.54
CA SER A 121 9.17 9.82 12.23
C SER A 121 8.32 11.00 12.72
N THR A 122 8.80 12.24 12.60
CA THR A 122 8.13 13.45 13.12
C THR A 122 7.30 14.17 12.07
N LEU A 123 7.31 13.71 10.81
CA LEU A 123 6.64 14.37 9.70
C LEU A 123 5.11 14.19 9.76
N SER A 124 4.40 15.24 10.14
CA SER A 124 2.94 15.24 10.30
C SER A 124 2.22 14.86 9.01
N PHE A 125 2.66 15.36 7.84
CA PHE A 125 2.06 15.05 6.55
C PHE A 125 2.13 13.55 6.23
N ALA A 126 3.24 12.89 6.60
CA ALA A 126 3.42 11.46 6.36
C ALA A 126 2.55 10.61 7.30
N MET A 127 2.38 11.04 8.57
CA MET A 127 1.44 10.40 9.49
C MET A 127 -0.01 10.50 9.00
N GLU A 128 -0.42 11.68 8.55
CA GLU A 128 -1.75 11.92 7.99
C GLU A 128 -1.96 11.11 6.70
N GLY A 129 -0.96 11.11 5.81
CA GLY A 129 -0.97 10.31 4.58
C GLY A 129 -1.09 8.81 4.85
N LEU A 130 -0.36 8.30 5.83
CA LEU A 130 -0.45 6.91 6.27
C LEU A 130 -1.85 6.55 6.80
N MET A 131 -2.45 7.42 7.60
CA MET A 131 -3.83 7.22 8.09
C MET A 131 -4.82 7.19 6.93
N ARG A 132 -4.78 8.18 6.03
CA ARG A 132 -5.64 8.21 4.83
C ARG A 132 -5.45 6.95 3.98
N GLY A 133 -4.20 6.55 3.74
CA GLY A 133 -3.86 5.36 2.96
C GLY A 133 -4.47 4.09 3.55
N ARG A 134 -4.36 3.90 4.87
CA ARG A 134 -4.95 2.75 5.59
C ARG A 134 -6.47 2.74 5.52
N ASP A 135 -7.11 3.89 5.72
CA ASP A 135 -8.56 4.02 5.66
C ASP A 135 -9.09 3.69 4.26
N MET A 136 -8.41 4.18 3.22
CA MET A 136 -8.80 3.90 1.84
C MET A 136 -8.51 2.46 1.44
N ALA A 137 -7.38 1.88 1.82
CA ALA A 137 -7.09 0.46 1.59
C ALA A 137 -8.14 -0.45 2.22
N ALA A 138 -8.53 -0.18 3.47
CA ALA A 138 -9.59 -0.92 4.16
C ALA A 138 -10.96 -0.76 3.49
N LEU A 139 -11.28 0.44 2.99
CA LEU A 139 -12.51 0.69 2.24
C LEU A 139 -12.57 -0.12 0.94
N HIS A 140 -11.51 -0.07 0.14
CA HIS A 140 -11.42 -0.85 -1.11
C HIS A 140 -11.48 -2.36 -0.85
N ALA A 141 -10.75 -2.87 0.14
CA ALA A 141 -10.79 -4.29 0.51
C ALA A 141 -12.19 -4.74 0.91
N ARG A 142 -12.91 -3.91 1.66
CA ARG A 142 -14.29 -4.21 2.06
C ARG A 142 -15.26 -4.21 0.88
N LEU A 143 -15.08 -3.32 -0.10
CA LEU A 143 -15.86 -3.32 -1.33
C LEU A 143 -15.58 -4.57 -2.16
N ASP A 144 -14.31 -4.92 -2.31
CA ASP A 144 -13.90 -6.12 -3.05
C ASP A 144 -14.46 -7.40 -2.41
N GLU A 145 -14.46 -7.51 -1.08
CA GLU A 145 -15.10 -8.63 -0.36
C GLU A 145 -16.60 -8.74 -0.66
N LEU A 146 -17.33 -7.63 -0.64
CA LEU A 146 -18.76 -7.61 -0.91
C LEU A 146 -19.10 -7.91 -2.38
N ILE A 147 -18.25 -7.48 -3.30
CA ILE A 147 -18.39 -7.71 -4.75
C ILE A 147 -18.07 -9.18 -5.09
N ALA A 148 -17.07 -9.76 -4.43
CA ALA A 148 -16.63 -11.13 -4.68
C ALA A 148 -17.66 -12.19 -4.29
N ASP A 149 -18.52 -11.93 -3.30
CA ASP A 149 -19.58 -12.86 -2.86
C ASP A 149 -20.97 -12.18 -2.91
N PRO A 150 -21.54 -12.01 -4.10
CA PRO A 150 -22.80 -11.29 -4.29
C PRO A 150 -24.01 -11.98 -3.68
N ASP A 151 -23.97 -13.29 -3.43
CA ASP A 151 -25.10 -14.03 -2.83
C ASP A 151 -25.28 -13.67 -1.35
N ARG A 152 -24.21 -13.25 -0.66
CA ARG A 152 -24.30 -12.72 0.73
C ARG A 152 -25.07 -11.40 0.81
N LEU A 153 -25.15 -10.63 -0.28
CA LEU A 153 -25.90 -9.37 -0.30
C LEU A 153 -27.40 -9.56 -0.12
N SER A 154 -27.93 -10.77 -0.33
CA SER A 154 -29.34 -11.09 -0.04
C SER A 154 -29.66 -11.21 1.46
N VAL A 155 -28.63 -11.32 2.33
CA VAL A 155 -28.79 -11.33 3.78
C VAL A 155 -29.13 -9.91 4.27
N PRO A 156 -30.24 -9.69 5.00
CA PRO A 156 -30.73 -8.33 5.32
C PRO A 156 -29.70 -7.43 5.99
N LEU A 157 -28.91 -7.95 6.93
CA LEU A 157 -27.89 -7.17 7.64
C LEU A 157 -26.72 -6.78 6.72
N VAL A 158 -26.32 -7.67 5.81
CA VAL A 158 -25.25 -7.39 4.84
C VAL A 158 -25.72 -6.35 3.82
N MET A 159 -26.95 -6.51 3.31
CA MET A 159 -27.59 -5.55 2.42
C MET A 159 -27.64 -4.13 3.03
N GLN A 160 -28.07 -4.04 4.28
CA GLN A 160 -28.11 -2.75 4.99
C GLN A 160 -26.73 -2.10 5.10
N LYS A 161 -25.70 -2.87 5.52
CA LYS A 161 -24.32 -2.38 5.63
C LYS A 161 -23.76 -1.94 4.28
N ALA A 162 -24.00 -2.72 3.23
CA ALA A 162 -23.56 -2.39 1.88
C ALA A 162 -24.27 -1.13 1.33
N THR A 163 -25.56 -0.95 1.63
CA THR A 163 -26.29 0.28 1.27
C THR A 163 -25.72 1.50 1.98
N MET A 164 -25.44 1.41 3.27
CA MET A 164 -24.79 2.51 4.02
C MET A 164 -23.42 2.87 3.45
N LEU A 165 -22.63 1.87 3.04
CA LEU A 165 -21.33 2.07 2.43
C LEU A 165 -21.43 2.84 1.09
N ILE A 166 -22.42 2.51 0.25
CA ILE A 166 -22.68 3.25 -0.99
C ILE A 166 -23.04 4.71 -0.71
N VAL A 167 -23.88 4.96 0.30
CA VAL A 167 -24.23 6.33 0.71
C VAL A 167 -23.01 7.10 1.15
N ASP A 168 -22.17 6.51 1.99
CA ASP A 168 -20.91 7.13 2.46
C ASP A 168 -20.00 7.49 1.27
N ILE A 169 -19.78 6.54 0.34
CA ILE A 169 -18.94 6.79 -0.84
C ILE A 169 -19.54 7.89 -1.73
N THR A 170 -20.86 7.92 -1.91
CA THR A 170 -21.54 8.89 -2.77
C THR A 170 -21.42 10.31 -2.22
N THR A 171 -21.31 10.47 -0.90
CA THR A 171 -21.16 11.76 -0.24
C THR A 171 -19.70 12.25 -0.14
N ARG A 172 -18.73 11.40 -0.49
CA ARG A 172 -17.30 11.77 -0.45
C ARG A 172 -16.96 12.72 -1.60
N PRO A 173 -16.41 13.89 -1.31
CA PRO A 173 -15.84 14.75 -2.35
C PRO A 173 -14.59 14.06 -2.95
N ASN A 174 -14.40 14.18 -4.25
CA ASN A 174 -13.21 13.69 -4.95
C ASN A 174 -12.99 12.16 -4.87
N ALA A 175 -14.06 11.38 -4.90
CA ALA A 175 -13.93 9.92 -5.07
C ALA A 175 -13.18 9.60 -6.36
N GLY A 176 -12.15 8.77 -6.28
CA GLY A 176 -11.36 8.31 -7.42
C GLY A 176 -12.18 7.41 -8.37
N GLU A 177 -11.63 7.11 -9.53
CA GLU A 177 -12.35 6.32 -10.55
C GLU A 177 -12.55 4.86 -10.13
N ARG A 178 -11.55 4.25 -9.50
CA ARG A 178 -11.67 2.88 -8.99
C ARG A 178 -12.77 2.78 -7.93
N LEU A 179 -12.82 3.74 -7.01
CA LEU A 179 -13.85 3.78 -5.97
C LEU A 179 -15.25 3.95 -6.56
N LYS A 180 -15.41 4.79 -7.59
CA LYS A 180 -16.68 4.95 -8.30
C LYS A 180 -17.12 3.66 -8.99
N LEU A 181 -16.21 2.97 -9.66
CA LEU A 181 -16.49 1.70 -10.34
C LEU A 181 -16.93 0.62 -9.33
N GLN A 182 -16.23 0.49 -8.21
CA GLN A 182 -16.61 -0.45 -7.15
C GLN A 182 -17.98 -0.12 -6.55
N ARG A 183 -18.27 1.16 -6.29
CA ARG A 183 -19.60 1.62 -5.84
C ARG A 183 -20.71 1.24 -6.82
N ASP A 184 -20.49 1.48 -8.10
CA ASP A 184 -21.49 1.24 -9.14
C ASP A 184 -21.74 -0.27 -9.31
N GLU A 185 -20.68 -1.08 -9.25
CA GLU A 185 -20.78 -2.52 -9.28
C GLU A 185 -21.50 -3.06 -8.04
N LEU A 186 -21.16 -2.60 -6.85
CA LEU A 186 -21.87 -2.98 -5.62
C LEU A 186 -23.35 -2.57 -5.67
N SER A 187 -23.66 -1.39 -6.24
CA SER A 187 -25.04 -0.93 -6.43
C SER A 187 -25.81 -1.83 -7.38
N ARG A 188 -25.17 -2.30 -8.45
CA ARG A 188 -25.74 -3.27 -9.39
C ARG A 188 -26.05 -4.60 -8.71
N LEU A 189 -25.08 -5.12 -7.93
CA LEU A 189 -25.22 -6.38 -7.20
C LEU A 189 -26.29 -6.31 -6.11
N LEU A 190 -26.44 -5.16 -5.43
CA LEU A 190 -27.52 -4.97 -4.44
C LEU A 190 -28.90 -5.00 -5.09
N ARG A 191 -29.08 -4.37 -6.27
CA ARG A 191 -30.35 -4.47 -7.02
C ARG A 191 -30.64 -5.91 -7.39
N ARG A 192 -29.62 -6.66 -7.87
CA ARG A 192 -29.74 -8.10 -8.15
C ARG A 192 -30.18 -8.87 -6.91
N ALA A 193 -29.54 -8.66 -5.78
CA ALA A 193 -29.83 -9.36 -4.50
C ALA A 193 -31.19 -9.00 -3.90
N ALA A 194 -31.73 -7.83 -4.20
CA ALA A 194 -33.05 -7.41 -3.75
C ALA A 194 -34.19 -8.02 -4.56
N THR A 195 -33.93 -8.45 -5.81
CA THR A 195 -34.93 -8.99 -6.72
C THR A 195 -35.26 -10.43 -6.32
N ALA A 196 -36.52 -10.68 -5.95
CA ALA A 196 -36.99 -12.04 -5.67
C ALA A 196 -37.30 -12.77 -7.00
N LEU A 197 -36.97 -14.06 -7.04
CA LEU A 197 -37.20 -14.96 -8.16
C LEU A 197 -38.23 -16.00 -7.79
N ARG A 198 -39.12 -16.29 -8.72
CA ARG A 198 -40.13 -17.32 -8.53
C ARG A 198 -39.49 -18.69 -8.71
N VAL A 199 -39.55 -19.52 -7.67
CA VAL A 199 -38.99 -20.87 -7.63
C VAL A 199 -40.12 -21.89 -7.58
N PRO A 200 -40.28 -22.75 -8.61
CA PRO A 200 -41.25 -23.83 -8.60
C PRO A 200 -40.72 -24.99 -7.76
N LEU A 201 -41.59 -25.47 -6.81
CA LEU A 201 -41.30 -26.63 -5.97
C LEU A 201 -42.30 -27.71 -6.30
N LEU A 202 -41.85 -28.97 -6.37
CA LEU A 202 -42.67 -30.17 -6.57
C LEU A 202 -42.46 -31.13 -5.39
N SER A 203 -43.53 -31.80 -4.99
CA SER A 203 -43.53 -32.84 -3.97
C SER A 203 -44.63 -33.88 -4.23
N ASP A 204 -44.80 -34.83 -3.34
CA ASP A 204 -45.77 -35.96 -3.45
C ASP A 204 -47.06 -35.75 -2.65
N ASN A 205 -47.29 -34.56 -2.12
CA ASN A 205 -48.44 -34.19 -1.26
C ASN A 205 -48.51 -34.94 0.08
N VAL A 206 -47.55 -35.80 0.42
CA VAL A 206 -47.48 -36.53 1.70
C VAL A 206 -46.20 -36.21 2.47
N THR A 207 -45.15 -35.78 1.78
CA THR A 207 -43.93 -35.28 2.38
C THR A 207 -44.13 -33.86 2.93
N ASN A 208 -43.80 -33.64 4.20
CA ASN A 208 -43.81 -32.33 4.83
C ASN A 208 -42.52 -31.60 4.50
N VAL A 209 -42.61 -30.53 3.74
CA VAL A 209 -41.48 -29.77 3.24
C VAL A 209 -41.23 -28.54 4.09
N SER A 210 -39.97 -28.30 4.42
CA SER A 210 -39.47 -27.06 5.03
C SER A 210 -38.23 -26.56 4.31
N ILE A 211 -38.01 -25.25 4.28
CA ILE A 211 -36.78 -24.63 3.76
C ILE A 211 -36.13 -23.85 4.88
N TYR A 212 -34.83 -24.10 5.11
CA TYR A 212 -34.06 -23.35 6.10
C TYR A 212 -34.16 -21.85 5.85
N LYS A 213 -34.29 -21.04 6.90
CA LYS A 213 -34.45 -19.57 6.88
C LYS A 213 -35.78 -19.06 6.28
N ILE A 214 -36.59 -19.92 5.65
CA ILE A 214 -37.92 -19.56 5.09
C ILE A 214 -39.05 -20.06 5.99
N GLY A 215 -38.98 -21.33 6.43
CA GLY A 215 -39.96 -21.93 7.30
C GLY A 215 -40.60 -23.18 6.72
N ARG A 216 -41.72 -23.61 7.36
CA ARG A 216 -42.50 -24.80 6.94
C ARG A 216 -43.40 -24.41 5.78
N LEU A 217 -43.36 -25.21 4.72
CA LEU A 217 -44.23 -25.07 3.54
C LEU A 217 -45.43 -26.07 3.58
N GLY A 218 -45.32 -27.13 4.40
CA GLY A 218 -46.33 -28.19 4.51
C GLY A 218 -46.27 -29.19 3.37
N ASN A 219 -47.38 -29.89 3.14
CA ASN A 219 -47.55 -30.89 2.09
C ASN A 219 -48.16 -30.22 0.86
N PHE A 220 -47.65 -30.53 -0.35
CA PHE A 220 -48.17 -30.01 -1.61
C PHE A 220 -47.72 -30.89 -2.78
N MET A 221 -48.42 -30.79 -3.91
CA MET A 221 -47.97 -31.35 -5.18
C MET A 221 -47.09 -30.37 -5.93
N ARG A 222 -47.55 -29.13 -6.02
CA ARG A 222 -46.82 -28.02 -6.66
C ARG A 222 -47.02 -26.75 -5.86
N LYS A 223 -45.95 -26.01 -5.66
CA LYS A 223 -45.97 -24.72 -4.98
C LYS A 223 -44.93 -23.79 -5.61
N GLU A 224 -45.24 -22.52 -5.72
CA GLU A 224 -44.31 -21.49 -6.16
C GLU A 224 -44.04 -20.57 -4.98
N ILE A 225 -42.76 -20.25 -4.79
CA ILE A 225 -42.33 -19.32 -3.73
C ILE A 225 -41.36 -18.29 -4.32
N ASP A 226 -41.38 -17.08 -3.78
CA ASP A 226 -40.46 -16.04 -4.17
C ASP A 226 -39.24 -16.07 -3.24
N LEU A 227 -38.05 -16.32 -3.81
CA LEU A 227 -36.79 -16.39 -3.09
C LEU A 227 -35.81 -15.37 -3.67
N ARG A 228 -35.03 -14.73 -2.79
CA ARG A 228 -33.90 -13.90 -3.23
C ARG A 228 -32.76 -14.79 -3.71
N PRO A 229 -31.82 -14.26 -4.54
CA PRO A 229 -30.62 -14.99 -4.91
C PRO A 229 -29.87 -15.52 -3.71
N GLY A 230 -29.37 -16.76 -3.78
CA GLY A 230 -28.67 -17.43 -2.68
C GLY A 230 -28.78 -18.95 -2.71
N THR A 231 -28.13 -19.61 -1.76
CA THR A 231 -28.20 -21.04 -1.58
C THR A 231 -29.17 -21.41 -0.45
N TYR A 232 -30.08 -22.34 -0.74
CA TYR A 232 -31.13 -22.80 0.15
C TYR A 232 -31.04 -24.30 0.37
N VAL A 233 -31.50 -24.74 1.54
CA VAL A 233 -31.59 -26.15 1.87
C VAL A 233 -33.05 -26.47 2.15
N ALA A 234 -33.65 -27.32 1.32
CA ALA A 234 -34.96 -27.90 1.55
C ALA A 234 -34.83 -29.23 2.29
N VAL A 235 -35.76 -29.47 3.22
CA VAL A 235 -35.86 -30.71 3.96
C VAL A 235 -37.29 -31.23 3.81
N GLY A 236 -37.41 -32.49 3.33
CA GLY A 236 -38.64 -33.22 3.30
C GLY A 236 -38.65 -34.28 4.40
N SER A 237 -39.75 -34.39 5.15
CA SER A 237 -39.94 -35.42 6.16
C SER A 237 -41.30 -36.13 6.02
N ARG A 238 -41.32 -37.46 6.22
CA ARG A 238 -42.53 -38.29 6.15
C ARG A 238 -42.41 -39.45 7.13
N SER A 239 -43.46 -39.72 7.89
CA SER A 239 -43.48 -40.82 8.85
C SER A 239 -43.24 -42.18 8.18
N GLY A 240 -42.25 -42.97 8.66
CA GLY A 240 -41.84 -44.25 8.11
C GLY A 240 -40.92 -44.16 6.87
N PHE A 241 -40.45 -42.97 6.55
CA PHE A 241 -39.52 -42.74 5.44
C PHE A 241 -38.30 -41.94 5.93
N ARG A 242 -37.20 -42.12 5.22
CA ARG A 242 -35.98 -41.36 5.46
C ARG A 242 -36.16 -39.91 5.01
N ASP A 243 -35.73 -38.97 5.83
CA ASP A 243 -35.75 -37.54 5.50
C ASP A 243 -34.84 -37.27 4.28
N VAL A 244 -35.33 -36.44 3.35
CA VAL A 244 -34.57 -35.96 2.23
C VAL A 244 -34.05 -34.56 2.51
N ARG A 245 -32.80 -34.30 2.16
CA ARG A 245 -32.19 -32.99 2.25
C ARG A 245 -31.58 -32.60 0.89
N LEU A 246 -32.06 -31.49 0.34
CA LEU A 246 -31.64 -31.00 -0.98
C LEU A 246 -31.16 -29.58 -0.86
N GLU A 247 -29.93 -29.34 -1.35
CA GLU A 247 -29.38 -28.00 -1.52
C GLU A 247 -29.64 -27.53 -2.96
N PHE A 248 -30.13 -26.30 -3.11
CA PHE A 248 -30.35 -25.70 -4.42
C PHE A 248 -29.99 -24.22 -4.42
N ARG A 249 -29.51 -23.73 -5.54
CA ARG A 249 -29.12 -22.34 -5.75
C ARG A 249 -30.15 -21.57 -6.55
N VAL A 250 -30.50 -20.39 -6.06
CA VAL A 250 -31.39 -19.43 -6.74
C VAL A 250 -30.55 -18.26 -7.25
N ALA A 251 -30.53 -18.04 -8.54
CA ALA A 251 -29.81 -16.95 -9.15
C ALA A 251 -30.50 -16.49 -10.47
N PRO A 252 -30.49 -15.19 -10.79
CA PRO A 252 -31.14 -14.68 -12.01
C PRO A 252 -30.54 -15.22 -13.31
N GLU A 253 -29.29 -15.66 -13.24
CA GLU A 253 -28.51 -16.18 -14.37
C GLU A 253 -28.77 -17.67 -14.63
N ILE A 254 -29.52 -18.35 -13.74
CA ILE A 254 -29.81 -19.78 -13.83
C ILE A 254 -31.30 -19.93 -14.19
N GLU A 255 -31.58 -20.68 -15.24
CA GLU A 255 -32.95 -21.13 -15.50
C GLU A 255 -33.43 -22.01 -14.34
N MET A 256 -34.55 -21.60 -13.68
CA MET A 256 -35.02 -22.26 -12.49
C MET A 256 -35.85 -23.51 -12.87
N GLU A 257 -35.18 -24.66 -12.89
CA GLU A 257 -35.90 -25.94 -12.96
C GLU A 257 -36.70 -26.20 -11.67
N PRO A 258 -37.80 -26.97 -11.73
CA PRO A 258 -38.56 -27.34 -10.56
C PRO A 258 -37.71 -28.12 -9.55
N VAL A 259 -37.68 -27.64 -8.30
CA VAL A 259 -36.98 -28.31 -7.21
C VAL A 259 -37.90 -29.41 -6.63
N VAL A 260 -37.51 -30.68 -6.80
CA VAL A 260 -38.29 -31.85 -6.38
C VAL A 260 -37.86 -32.28 -4.98
N ILE A 261 -38.80 -32.29 -4.02
CA ILE A 261 -38.55 -32.65 -2.62
C ILE A 261 -39.58 -33.71 -2.19
N GLN A 262 -39.18 -34.99 -2.20
CA GLN A 262 -40.06 -36.11 -1.81
C GLN A 262 -39.25 -37.20 -1.10
N CYS A 263 -39.87 -37.85 -0.09
CA CYS A 263 -39.28 -38.97 0.64
C CYS A 263 -39.63 -40.28 -0.07
N GLU A 264 -38.64 -40.96 -0.64
CA GLU A 264 -38.79 -42.19 -1.43
C GLU A 264 -38.33 -43.45 -0.68
N GLU A 265 -37.33 -43.35 0.21
CA GLU A 265 -36.71 -44.46 0.92
C GLU A 265 -37.50 -44.75 2.21
N GLN A 266 -38.11 -45.95 2.31
CA GLN A 266 -38.82 -46.42 3.50
C GLN A 266 -37.83 -46.96 4.53
N ILE A 267 -38.07 -46.68 5.85
CA ILE A 267 -37.24 -47.11 6.98
C ILE A 267 -37.82 -48.35 7.60
#